data_afe7397df2f95a85090c02c24255da34
#
_entry.id   afe7397df2f95a85090c02c24255da34
#
_cell.length_a   1.000
_cell.length_b   1.000
_cell.length_c   1.000
_cell.angle_alpha   90.00
_cell.angle_beta   90.00
_cell.angle_gamma   90.00
#
_symmetry.space_group_name_H-M   'P 1'
#
loop_
_entity.id
_entity.type
_entity.pdbx_description
1 polymer ?
#
loop_
_entity_poly.entity_id
_entity_poly.type
_entity_poly.pdbx_seq_one_letter_code
_entity_poly.pdbx_strand_id
1 'polypeptide(L)'
;SDSAVFRIRADQLETLHDVIAMLELRIGIETEAASLAAQRRSDADLLAMRRSLLAFTQAIEAGRDAVGPDLQFHLEIMRATRNAHFSNLLQSLGAMAIPRARLDPSAASVDERQAYLRRVNAEHGSILDAIENRDSEAARAAMRTHLANSRERRRRAAQLAKS
;
A
#
# COMPACT_ATOMS: atom_id res chain seq x y z
N SER A 1 -25.33 21.57 13.92
CA SER A 1 -25.29 21.07 12.55
C SER A 1 -24.28 19.91 12.48
N ASP A 2 -24.77 18.71 12.29
CA ASP A 2 -23.92 17.56 12.05
C ASP A 2 -23.12 17.81 10.76
N SER A 3 -21.86 18.22 10.94
CA SER A 3 -20.95 18.17 9.83
C SER A 3 -20.76 16.70 9.47
N ALA A 4 -21.20 16.30 8.30
CA ALA A 4 -21.01 14.95 7.81
C ALA A 4 -19.51 14.68 7.71
N VAL A 5 -18.95 14.02 8.73
CA VAL A 5 -17.57 13.57 8.69
C VAL A 5 -17.53 12.40 7.72
N PHE A 6 -16.75 12.53 6.66
CA PHE A 6 -16.51 11.43 5.74
C PHE A 6 -15.85 10.28 6.53
N ARG A 7 -16.52 9.13 6.58
CA ARG A 7 -15.99 7.93 7.24
C ARG A 7 -16.19 6.73 6.34
N ILE A 8 -15.12 6.01 6.10
CA ILE A 8 -15.21 4.67 5.51
C ILE A 8 -15.39 3.69 6.67
N ARG A 9 -16.50 2.98 6.65
CA ARG A 9 -16.84 2.02 7.69
C ARG A 9 -16.13 0.70 7.43
N ALA A 10 -15.70 0.02 8.50
CA ALA A 10 -15.02 -1.26 8.41
C ALA A 10 -15.87 -2.34 7.71
N ASP A 11 -17.19 -2.33 7.93
CA ASP A 11 -18.11 -3.27 7.30
C ASP A 11 -18.24 -3.08 5.78
N GLN A 12 -17.94 -1.88 5.26
CA GLN A 12 -17.93 -1.61 3.82
C GLN A 12 -16.78 -2.31 3.09
N LEU A 13 -15.74 -2.73 3.81
CA LEU A 13 -14.56 -3.39 3.24
C LEU A 13 -14.61 -4.93 3.38
N GLU A 14 -15.76 -5.49 3.81
CA GLU A 14 -15.90 -6.93 4.01
C GLU A 14 -16.01 -7.69 2.70
N THR A 15 -16.50 -7.05 1.64
CA THR A 15 -16.67 -7.68 0.33
C THR A 15 -15.46 -7.42 -0.57
N LEU A 16 -15.22 -8.31 -1.52
CA LEU A 16 -14.20 -8.11 -2.55
C LEU A 16 -14.44 -6.81 -3.33
N HIS A 17 -15.70 -6.49 -3.61
CA HIS A 17 -16.07 -5.25 -4.31
C HIS A 17 -15.56 -4.02 -3.56
N ASP A 18 -15.76 -3.98 -2.25
CA ASP A 18 -15.31 -2.86 -1.42
C ASP A 18 -13.77 -2.77 -1.34
N VAL A 19 -13.10 -3.91 -1.29
CA VAL A 19 -11.62 -3.95 -1.33
C VAL A 19 -11.09 -3.38 -2.65
N ILE A 20 -11.69 -3.76 -3.78
CA ILE A 20 -11.33 -3.23 -5.10
C ILE A 20 -11.63 -1.72 -5.18
N ALA A 21 -12.78 -1.28 -4.65
CA ALA A 21 -13.13 0.15 -4.60
C ALA A 21 -12.13 0.95 -3.76
N MET A 22 -11.65 0.41 -2.65
CA MET A 22 -10.60 1.04 -1.84
C MET A 22 -9.28 1.16 -2.61
N LEU A 23 -8.89 0.13 -3.35
CA LEU A 23 -7.68 0.18 -4.18
C LEU A 23 -7.81 1.22 -5.30
N GLU A 24 -8.99 1.37 -5.89
CA GLU A 24 -9.26 2.41 -6.88
C GLU A 24 -9.05 3.81 -6.29
N LEU A 25 -9.56 4.06 -5.09
CA LEU A 25 -9.34 5.32 -4.36
C LEU A 25 -7.85 5.54 -4.09
N ARG A 26 -7.17 4.51 -3.62
CA ARG A 26 -5.73 4.58 -3.33
C ARG A 26 -4.91 4.88 -4.57
N ILE A 27 -5.24 4.31 -5.72
CA ILE A 27 -4.58 4.63 -7.00
C ILE A 27 -4.66 6.12 -7.27
N GLY A 28 -5.83 6.72 -7.12
CA GLY A 28 -6.03 8.16 -7.35
C GLY A 28 -5.21 9.05 -6.43
N ILE A 29 -5.04 8.66 -5.18
CA ILE A 29 -4.36 9.46 -4.15
C ILE A 29 -2.87 9.17 -4.09
N GLU A 30 -2.48 7.90 -4.04
CA GLU A 30 -1.10 7.52 -3.76
C GLU A 30 -0.18 7.67 -4.96
N THR A 31 -0.69 7.63 -6.18
CA THR A 31 0.11 7.93 -7.37
C THR A 31 0.58 9.38 -7.36
N GLU A 32 -0.32 10.31 -7.03
CA GLU A 32 0.04 11.72 -6.88
C GLU A 32 0.99 11.93 -5.69
N ALA A 33 0.72 11.26 -4.57
CA ALA A 33 1.59 11.32 -3.40
C ALA A 33 3.01 10.86 -3.72
N ALA A 34 3.17 9.77 -4.46
CA ALA A 34 4.49 9.25 -4.86
C ALA A 34 5.25 10.27 -5.73
N SER A 35 4.56 10.89 -6.68
CA SER A 35 5.14 11.94 -7.53
C SER A 35 5.62 13.14 -6.70
N LEU A 36 4.80 13.63 -5.78
CA LEU A 36 5.16 14.74 -4.89
C LEU A 36 6.29 14.35 -3.93
N ALA A 37 6.26 13.13 -3.41
CA ALA A 37 7.32 12.63 -2.54
C ALA A 37 8.68 12.60 -3.25
N ALA A 38 8.72 12.19 -4.51
CA ALA A 38 9.94 12.21 -5.30
C ALA A 38 10.53 13.63 -5.42
N GLN A 39 9.67 14.63 -5.52
CA GLN A 39 10.08 16.05 -5.63
C GLN A 39 10.50 16.66 -4.29
N ARG A 40 9.85 16.26 -3.20
CA ARG A 40 9.90 16.98 -1.90
C ARG A 40 10.59 16.22 -0.79
N ARG A 41 10.91 14.94 -0.98
CA ARG A 41 11.49 14.12 0.08
C ARG A 41 12.80 14.70 0.59
N SER A 42 13.02 14.61 1.91
CA SER A 42 14.32 14.83 2.54
C SER A 42 15.11 13.51 2.59
N ASP A 43 16.37 13.59 2.97
CA ASP A 43 17.19 12.39 3.23
C ASP A 43 16.63 11.59 4.42
N ALA A 44 16.08 12.28 5.42
CA ALA A 44 15.44 11.63 6.56
C ALA A 44 14.16 10.87 6.13
N ASP A 45 13.37 11.43 5.23
CA ASP A 45 12.21 10.73 4.67
C ASP A 45 12.62 9.44 3.95
N LEU A 46 13.68 9.51 3.14
CA LEU A 46 14.19 8.36 2.42
C LEU A 46 14.66 7.28 3.37
N LEU A 47 15.35 7.66 4.44
CA LEU A 47 15.80 6.73 5.48
C LEU A 47 14.61 6.04 6.17
N ALA A 48 13.55 6.79 6.48
CA ALA A 48 12.35 6.24 7.07
C ALA A 48 11.65 5.23 6.14
N MET A 49 11.60 5.52 4.84
CA MET A 49 11.08 4.60 3.83
C MET A 49 11.89 3.30 3.78
N ARG A 50 13.21 3.40 3.78
CA ARG A 50 14.11 2.24 3.78
C ARG A 50 13.93 1.37 5.02
N ARG A 51 13.77 1.98 6.20
CA ARG A 51 13.48 1.27 7.44
C ARG A 51 12.18 0.49 7.37
N SER A 52 11.14 1.08 6.80
CA SER A 52 9.84 0.42 6.62
C SER A 52 9.95 -0.78 5.68
N LEU A 53 10.71 -0.66 4.58
CA LEU A 53 10.94 -1.78 3.67
C LEU A 53 11.77 -2.89 4.31
N LEU A 54 12.77 -2.53 5.11
CA LEU A 54 13.55 -3.51 5.85
C LEU A 54 12.67 -4.28 6.84
N ALA A 55 11.81 -3.57 7.57
CA ALA A 55 10.85 -4.20 8.49
C ALA A 55 9.87 -5.12 7.75
N PHE A 56 9.41 -4.73 6.56
CA PHE A 56 8.57 -5.56 5.70
C PHE A 56 9.30 -6.85 5.28
N THR A 57 10.53 -6.72 4.80
CA THR A 57 11.37 -7.87 4.40
C THR A 57 11.58 -8.83 5.57
N GLN A 58 11.92 -8.29 6.75
CA GLN A 58 12.13 -9.10 7.95
C GLN A 58 10.86 -9.83 8.39
N ALA A 59 9.71 -9.18 8.28
CA ALA A 59 8.42 -9.80 8.58
C ALA A 59 8.13 -10.97 7.63
N ILE A 60 8.40 -10.81 6.34
CA ILE A 60 8.24 -11.89 5.35
C ILE A 60 9.14 -13.07 5.69
N GLU A 61 10.43 -12.81 5.91
CA GLU A 61 11.41 -13.86 6.19
C GLU A 61 11.11 -14.61 7.47
N ALA A 62 10.55 -13.93 8.47
CA ALA A 62 10.18 -14.53 9.76
C ALA A 62 8.78 -15.17 9.75
N GLY A 63 8.05 -15.10 8.63
CA GLY A 63 6.68 -15.59 8.56
C GLY A 63 5.69 -14.80 9.40
N ARG A 64 6.01 -13.54 9.75
CA ARG A 64 5.16 -12.67 10.54
C ARG A 64 4.23 -11.85 9.65
N ASP A 65 3.19 -11.27 10.26
CA ASP A 65 2.28 -10.34 9.59
C ASP A 65 3.06 -9.10 9.12
N ALA A 66 2.95 -8.77 7.84
CA ALA A 66 3.64 -7.65 7.19
C ALA A 66 2.73 -6.45 6.94
N VAL A 67 1.48 -6.45 7.42
CA VAL A 67 0.52 -5.35 7.20
C VAL A 67 1.01 -4.05 7.85
N GLY A 68 1.52 -4.12 9.07
CA GLY A 68 2.04 -2.94 9.77
C GLY A 68 3.18 -2.25 9.01
N PRO A 69 4.26 -2.95 8.67
CA PRO A 69 5.35 -2.38 7.87
C PRO A 69 4.91 -1.89 6.48
N ASP A 70 3.98 -2.57 5.83
CA ASP A 70 3.42 -2.15 4.55
C ASP A 70 2.72 -0.78 4.69
N LEU A 71 1.81 -0.66 5.65
CA LEU A 71 1.13 0.60 5.93
C LEU A 71 2.13 1.71 6.25
N GLN A 72 3.14 1.39 7.06
CA GLN A 72 4.16 2.36 7.44
C GLN A 72 4.94 2.89 6.23
N PHE A 73 5.30 2.02 5.28
CA PHE A 73 5.97 2.43 4.05
C PHE A 73 5.12 3.45 3.27
N HIS A 74 3.85 3.16 3.08
CA HIS A 74 2.94 4.08 2.39
C HIS A 74 2.76 5.40 3.16
N LEU A 75 2.68 5.35 4.49
CA LEU A 75 2.60 6.56 5.33
C LEU A 75 3.85 7.43 5.20
N GLU A 76 5.03 6.85 5.13
CA GLU A 76 6.27 7.61 4.95
C GLU A 76 6.31 8.31 3.58
N ILE A 77 5.78 7.68 2.53
CA ILE A 77 5.62 8.32 1.22
C ILE A 77 4.67 9.51 1.34
N MET A 78 3.53 9.33 2.00
CA MET A 78 2.54 10.38 2.21
C MET A 78 3.12 11.58 2.98
N ARG A 79 3.92 11.32 4.02
CA ARG A 79 4.60 12.36 4.80
C ARG A 79 5.60 13.14 3.95
N ALA A 80 6.31 12.45 3.05
CA ALA A 80 7.29 13.07 2.17
C ALA A 80 6.69 14.02 1.13
N THR A 81 5.37 14.00 0.94
CA THR A 81 4.67 14.96 0.09
C THR A 81 4.72 16.39 0.65
N ARG A 82 5.02 16.57 1.93
CA ARG A 82 4.94 17.84 2.65
C ARG A 82 3.53 18.46 2.62
N ASN A 83 2.53 17.62 2.39
CA ASN A 83 1.12 17.97 2.49
C ASN A 83 0.47 16.99 3.48
N ALA A 84 0.22 17.47 4.70
CA ALA A 84 -0.28 16.66 5.81
C ALA A 84 -1.65 16.01 5.52
N HIS A 85 -2.40 16.52 4.57
CA HIS A 85 -3.70 15.94 4.22
C HIS A 85 -3.55 14.53 3.63
N PHE A 86 -2.47 14.26 2.88
CA PHE A 86 -2.20 12.90 2.38
C PHE A 86 -1.96 11.90 3.52
N SER A 87 -1.05 12.21 4.44
CA SER A 87 -0.74 11.32 5.55
C SER A 87 -1.91 11.17 6.52
N ASN A 88 -2.65 12.24 6.80
CA ASN A 88 -3.83 12.21 7.66
C ASN A 88 -4.92 11.32 7.06
N LEU A 89 -5.15 11.39 5.76
CA LEU A 89 -6.14 10.54 5.10
C LEU A 89 -5.78 9.06 5.21
N LEU A 90 -4.55 8.70 4.85
CA LEU A 90 -4.12 7.30 4.92
C LEU A 90 -4.12 6.79 6.36
N GLN A 91 -3.71 7.61 7.32
CA GLN A 91 -3.71 7.26 8.74
C GLN A 91 -5.14 7.01 9.25
N SER A 92 -6.12 7.79 8.79
CA SER A 92 -7.54 7.60 9.11
C SER A 92 -8.09 6.28 8.57
N LEU A 93 -7.62 5.84 7.40
CA LEU A 93 -7.98 4.55 6.83
C LEU A 93 -7.31 3.39 7.57
N GLY A 94 -6.08 3.62 8.07
CA GLY A 94 -5.33 2.63 8.82
C GLY A 94 -5.11 1.33 8.06
N ALA A 95 -5.05 0.22 8.78
CA ALA A 95 -4.84 -1.11 8.19
C ALA A 95 -5.93 -1.53 7.20
N MET A 96 -7.12 -0.91 7.26
CA MET A 96 -8.21 -1.17 6.31
C MET A 96 -7.82 -0.83 4.87
N ALA A 97 -6.85 0.06 4.67
CA ALA A 97 -6.35 0.39 3.34
C ALA A 97 -5.53 -0.75 2.73
N ILE A 98 -5.02 -1.70 3.53
CA ILE A 98 -4.19 -2.79 3.07
C ILE A 98 -5.04 -4.05 2.88
N PRO A 99 -5.31 -4.48 1.63
CA PRO A 99 -6.26 -5.57 1.36
C PRO A 99 -5.91 -6.89 2.07
N ARG A 100 -4.63 -7.17 2.28
CA ARG A 100 -4.17 -8.41 2.91
C ARG A 100 -4.70 -8.60 4.32
N ALA A 101 -5.03 -7.52 5.03
CA ALA A 101 -5.61 -7.60 6.37
C ALA A 101 -6.99 -8.27 6.37
N ARG A 102 -7.64 -8.33 5.21
CA ARG A 102 -8.99 -8.81 5.01
C ARG A 102 -9.08 -10.21 4.40
N LEU A 103 -7.95 -10.75 3.98
CA LEU A 103 -7.94 -12.05 3.31
C LEU A 103 -7.70 -13.15 4.31
N ASP A 104 -8.47 -14.21 4.12
CA ASP A 104 -8.26 -15.43 4.90
C ASP A 104 -6.90 -16.04 4.52
N PRO A 105 -5.93 -16.06 5.44
CA PRO A 105 -4.62 -16.63 5.16
C PRO A 105 -4.64 -18.15 5.01
N SER A 106 -5.76 -18.82 5.35
CA SER A 106 -5.89 -20.26 5.26
C SER A 106 -6.05 -20.77 3.82
N ALA A 107 -6.35 -19.88 2.87
CA ALA A 107 -6.62 -20.26 1.48
C ALA A 107 -5.36 -20.46 0.63
N ALA A 108 -4.18 -20.03 1.10
CA ALA A 108 -2.92 -20.13 0.37
C ALA A 108 -1.87 -20.88 1.19
N SER A 109 -1.00 -21.65 0.51
CA SER A 109 0.15 -22.26 1.16
C SER A 109 1.13 -21.20 1.67
N VAL A 110 1.99 -21.58 2.63
CA VAL A 110 3.05 -20.70 3.15
C VAL A 110 3.96 -20.22 2.01
N ASP A 111 4.33 -21.11 1.09
CA ASP A 111 5.20 -20.77 -0.03
C ASP A 111 4.54 -19.80 -1.01
N GLU A 112 3.27 -20.00 -1.31
CA GLU A 112 2.50 -19.07 -2.17
C GLU A 112 2.38 -17.69 -1.53
N ARG A 113 2.12 -17.65 -0.23
CA ARG A 113 2.05 -16.40 0.53
C ARG A 113 3.37 -15.66 0.52
N GLN A 114 4.48 -16.36 0.75
CA GLN A 114 5.81 -15.76 0.73
C GLN A 114 6.19 -15.26 -0.66
N ALA A 115 5.90 -16.02 -1.70
CA ALA A 115 6.14 -15.61 -3.09
C ALA A 115 5.35 -14.35 -3.43
N TYR A 116 4.10 -14.26 -3.01
CA TYR A 116 3.26 -13.08 -3.17
C TYR A 116 3.85 -11.86 -2.48
N LEU A 117 4.24 -12.00 -1.21
CA LEU A 117 4.81 -10.89 -0.43
C LEU A 117 6.15 -10.41 -0.98
N ARG A 118 6.96 -11.33 -1.55
CA ARG A 118 8.21 -10.96 -2.23
C ARG A 118 7.95 -10.11 -3.48
N ARG A 119 6.89 -10.43 -4.24
CA ARG A 119 6.49 -9.59 -5.38
C ARG A 119 6.05 -8.20 -4.93
N VAL A 120 5.27 -8.12 -3.86
CA VAL A 120 4.87 -6.85 -3.25
C VAL A 120 6.11 -6.06 -2.82
N ASN A 121 7.06 -6.71 -2.19
CA ASN A 121 8.30 -6.07 -1.73
C ASN A 121 9.13 -5.52 -2.92
N ALA A 122 9.20 -6.26 -4.02
CA ALA A 122 9.88 -5.79 -5.23
C ALA A 122 9.17 -4.56 -5.83
N GLU A 123 7.85 -4.53 -5.81
CA GLU A 123 7.06 -3.37 -6.25
C GLU A 123 7.35 -2.15 -5.36
N HIS A 124 7.40 -2.34 -4.04
CA HIS A 124 7.80 -1.28 -3.10
C HIS A 124 9.22 -0.76 -3.40
N GLY A 125 10.15 -1.65 -3.71
CA GLY A 125 11.51 -1.28 -4.07
C GLY A 125 11.58 -0.38 -5.30
N SER A 126 10.76 -0.67 -6.31
CA SER A 126 10.68 0.17 -7.52
C SER A 126 10.16 1.57 -7.20
N ILE A 127 9.18 1.70 -6.31
CA ILE A 127 8.68 2.99 -5.85
C ILE A 127 9.79 3.76 -5.13
N LEU A 128 10.47 3.10 -4.20
CA LEU A 128 11.53 3.71 -3.42
C LEU A 128 12.68 4.21 -4.31
N ASP A 129 13.10 3.40 -5.28
CA ASP A 129 14.17 3.77 -6.21
C ASP A 129 13.82 5.04 -6.99
N ALA A 130 12.59 5.15 -7.47
CA ALA A 130 12.12 6.34 -8.19
C ALA A 130 12.10 7.57 -7.29
N ILE A 131 11.66 7.44 -6.04
CA ILE A 131 11.66 8.53 -5.06
C ILE A 131 13.09 8.94 -4.70
N GLU A 132 13.98 7.97 -4.50
CA GLU A 132 15.39 8.22 -4.25
C GLU A 132 16.03 9.04 -5.37
N ASN A 133 15.75 8.66 -6.61
CA ASN A 133 16.28 9.32 -7.80
C ASN A 133 15.55 10.65 -8.14
N ARG A 134 14.57 11.05 -7.35
CA ARG A 134 13.74 12.26 -7.57
C ARG A 134 13.05 12.25 -8.94
N ASP A 135 12.75 11.05 -9.43
CA ASP A 135 12.02 10.87 -10.69
C ASP A 135 10.52 10.78 -10.39
N SER A 136 9.84 11.92 -10.49
CA SER A 136 8.43 12.03 -10.13
C SER A 136 7.51 11.20 -11.04
N GLU A 137 7.82 11.12 -12.33
CA GLU A 137 7.00 10.34 -13.26
C GLU A 137 7.21 8.83 -13.08
N ALA A 138 8.45 8.39 -12.84
CA ALA A 138 8.72 6.99 -12.50
C ALA A 138 8.08 6.60 -11.17
N ALA A 139 8.09 7.48 -10.17
CA ALA A 139 7.44 7.23 -8.88
C ALA A 139 5.92 7.07 -9.03
N ARG A 140 5.30 7.95 -9.82
CA ARG A 140 3.88 7.86 -10.16
C ARG A 140 3.55 6.53 -10.84
N ALA A 141 4.33 6.15 -11.85
CA ALA A 141 4.13 4.93 -12.61
C ALA A 141 4.33 3.67 -11.74
N ALA A 142 5.37 3.65 -10.91
CA ALA A 142 5.67 2.52 -10.02
C ALA A 142 4.56 2.32 -8.99
N MET A 143 4.06 3.40 -8.38
CA MET A 143 2.95 3.33 -7.43
C MET A 143 1.68 2.84 -8.13
N ARG A 144 1.37 3.37 -9.31
CA ARG A 144 0.21 2.93 -10.08
C ARG A 144 0.28 1.44 -10.41
N THR A 145 1.41 0.97 -10.90
CA THR A 145 1.64 -0.45 -11.21
C THR A 145 1.45 -1.32 -9.97
N HIS A 146 2.02 -0.92 -8.85
CA HIS A 146 1.89 -1.65 -7.59
C HIS A 146 0.43 -1.81 -7.16
N LEU A 147 -0.33 -0.72 -7.11
CA LEU A 147 -1.72 -0.74 -6.67
C LEU A 147 -2.64 -1.44 -7.70
N ALA A 148 -2.37 -1.27 -9.00
CA ALA A 148 -3.10 -1.97 -10.06
C ALA A 148 -2.85 -3.48 -9.99
N ASN A 149 -1.60 -3.90 -9.74
CA ASN A 149 -1.26 -5.31 -9.53
C ASN A 149 -1.97 -5.88 -8.30
N SER A 150 -2.03 -5.11 -7.22
CA SER A 150 -2.78 -5.49 -6.01
C SER A 150 -4.26 -5.72 -6.31
N ARG A 151 -4.87 -4.82 -7.08
CA ARG A 151 -6.27 -4.95 -7.52
C ARG A 151 -6.48 -6.20 -8.35
N GLU A 152 -5.60 -6.47 -9.30
CA GLU A 152 -5.70 -7.64 -10.18
C GLU A 152 -5.53 -8.95 -9.40
N ARG A 153 -4.61 -8.99 -8.46
CA ARG A 153 -4.43 -10.14 -7.58
C ARG A 153 -5.71 -10.48 -6.80
N ARG A 154 -6.45 -9.45 -6.35
CA ARG A 154 -7.73 -9.65 -5.66
C ARG A 154 -8.80 -10.21 -6.58
N ARG A 155 -8.89 -9.70 -7.80
CA ARG A 155 -9.84 -10.20 -8.81
C ARG A 155 -9.59 -11.67 -9.13
N ARG A 156 -8.32 -12.04 -9.35
CA ARG A 156 -7.95 -13.43 -9.63
C ARG A 156 -8.27 -14.37 -8.48
N ALA A 157 -7.95 -13.98 -7.26
CA ALA A 157 -8.25 -14.76 -6.07
C ALA A 157 -9.76 -15.02 -5.94
N ALA A 158 -10.59 -14.03 -6.24
CA ALA A 158 -12.05 -14.18 -6.21
C ALA A 158 -12.55 -15.12 -7.29
N GLN A 159 -11.97 -15.09 -8.49
CA GLN A 159 -12.36 -15.99 -9.58
C GLN A 159 -12.03 -17.45 -9.24
N LEU A 160 -10.87 -17.69 -8.63
CA LEU A 160 -10.46 -19.03 -8.19
C LEU A 160 -11.34 -19.57 -7.07
N ALA A 161 -11.86 -18.71 -6.20
CA ALA A 161 -12.75 -19.12 -5.11
C ALA A 161 -14.14 -19.50 -5.59
N LYS A 162 -14.53 -19.13 -6.83
CA LYS A 162 -15.84 -19.45 -7.45
C LYS A 162 -15.79 -20.72 -8.30
N SER A 163 -14.62 -21.26 -8.60
CA SER A 163 -14.42 -22.50 -9.35
C SER A 163 -14.21 -23.67 -8.40
#